data_5f2f78853e4e27a3066d6dca1e9150eb
#
_entry.id   5f2f78853e4e27a3066d6dca1e9150eb
#
_cell.length_a   1.000
_cell.length_b   1.000
_cell.length_c   1.000
_cell.angle_alpha   90.00
_cell.angle_beta   90.00
_cell.angle_gamma   90.00
#
_symmetry.space_group_name_H-M   'P 1'
#
loop_
_entity.id
_entity.type
_entity.pdbx_description
1 polymer ?
#
loop_
_entity_poly.entity_id
_entity_poly.type
_entity_poly.pdbx_seq_one_letter_code
_entity_poly.pdbx_strand_id
1 'polypeptide(L)'
;IAQFEDEYKADAVFIDMGYGTGIYSIGKQLGRKWRLIEFGGKSNDPVYLNMRAYMWGQMKEWLREGGSIPPNDQALYDDIVGPESIIDKNGHIQLESKKDMKDRGLPSPNKGDALALTFAARVVKKSETGNRIVANTSYNPF
;
A
#
# COMPACT_ATOMS: atom_id res chain seq x y z
N ILE A 1 15.49 1.46 -5.37
CA ILE A 1 14.11 1.99 -5.41
C ILE A 1 14.06 3.21 -6.33
N ALA A 2 14.92 4.26 -6.12
CA ALA A 2 14.90 5.46 -6.96
C ALA A 2 15.05 5.16 -8.46
N GLN A 3 15.97 4.27 -8.82
CA GLN A 3 16.14 3.83 -10.20
C GLN A 3 14.86 3.18 -10.76
N PHE A 4 14.20 2.32 -10.01
CA PHE A 4 12.93 1.71 -10.42
C PHE A 4 11.80 2.74 -10.52
N GLU A 5 11.72 3.69 -9.57
CA GLU A 5 10.74 4.79 -9.67
C GLU A 5 10.89 5.54 -11.00
N ASP A 6 12.12 5.82 -11.41
CA ASP A 6 12.41 6.54 -12.65
C ASP A 6 12.15 5.67 -13.89
N GLU A 7 12.59 4.42 -13.88
CA GLU A 7 12.45 3.46 -14.98
C GLU A 7 10.97 3.16 -15.29
N TYR A 8 10.19 2.86 -14.26
CA TYR A 8 8.75 2.56 -14.38
C TYR A 8 7.87 3.80 -14.35
N LYS A 9 8.45 5.01 -14.22
CA LYS A 9 7.71 6.27 -14.09
C LYS A 9 6.60 6.19 -13.04
N ALA A 10 6.92 5.57 -11.90
CA ALA A 10 5.95 5.30 -10.86
C ALA A 10 5.31 6.59 -10.31
N ASP A 11 3.99 6.63 -10.23
CA ASP A 11 3.24 7.79 -9.73
C ASP A 11 3.40 7.98 -8.23
N ALA A 12 3.60 6.89 -7.47
CA ALA A 12 3.88 6.92 -6.05
C ALA A 12 4.79 5.76 -5.65
N VAL A 13 5.51 5.96 -4.54
CA VAL A 13 6.30 4.91 -3.88
C VAL A 13 5.89 4.88 -2.41
N PHE A 14 5.47 3.70 -1.96
CA PHE A 14 5.15 3.43 -0.56
C PHE A 14 6.23 2.53 0.05
N ILE A 15 6.59 2.79 1.28
CA ILE A 15 7.64 2.07 2.01
C ILE A 15 7.07 1.64 3.37
N ASP A 16 7.22 0.36 3.70
CA ASP A 16 6.86 -0.15 5.03
C ASP A 16 7.77 0.48 6.09
N MET A 17 7.15 1.08 7.11
CA MET A 17 7.86 1.72 8.22
C MET A 17 8.67 0.71 9.03
N GLY A 18 8.27 -0.56 9.11
CA GLY A 18 8.89 -1.56 9.95
C GLY A 18 10.40 -1.71 9.71
N TYR A 19 10.84 -1.66 8.44
CA TYR A 19 12.25 -1.77 8.06
C TYR A 19 12.70 -0.70 7.06
N GLY A 20 11.79 0.17 6.65
CA GLY A 20 12.02 1.10 5.53
C GLY A 20 12.46 2.51 5.94
N THR A 21 12.61 2.83 7.23
CA THR A 21 12.94 4.19 7.68
C THR A 21 14.27 4.72 7.14
N GLY A 22 15.29 3.88 7.08
CA GLY A 22 16.59 4.24 6.49
C GLY A 22 16.47 4.52 4.98
N ILE A 23 15.75 3.66 4.25
CA ILE A 23 15.49 3.83 2.82
C ILE A 23 14.69 5.11 2.56
N TYR A 24 13.66 5.36 3.37
CA TYR A 24 12.86 6.59 3.31
C TYR A 24 13.73 7.84 3.53
N SER A 25 14.65 7.81 4.50
CA SER A 25 15.56 8.94 4.78
C SER A 25 16.46 9.23 3.59
N ILE A 26 17.01 8.20 2.92
CA ILE A 26 17.78 8.35 1.70
C ILE A 26 16.91 8.95 0.58
N GLY A 27 15.67 8.47 0.43
CA GLY A 27 14.71 9.03 -0.53
C GLY A 27 14.49 10.53 -0.33
N LYS A 28 14.33 10.96 0.91
CA LYS A 28 14.22 12.40 1.25
C LYS A 28 15.46 13.19 0.84
N GLN A 29 16.66 12.67 1.08
CA GLN A 29 17.91 13.30 0.65
C GLN A 29 18.02 13.43 -0.87
N LEU A 30 17.45 12.46 -1.60
CA LEU A 30 17.36 12.48 -3.06
C LEU A 30 16.18 13.33 -3.59
N GLY A 31 15.46 14.06 -2.73
CA GLY A 31 14.30 14.87 -3.11
C GLY A 31 13.05 14.06 -3.52
N ARG A 32 13.01 12.75 -3.20
CA ARG A 32 11.88 11.88 -3.53
C ARG A 32 10.70 12.10 -2.57
N LYS A 33 9.47 12.00 -3.11
CA LYS A 33 8.23 12.15 -2.35
C LYS A 33 7.64 10.80 -1.94
N TRP A 34 8.49 9.90 -1.44
CA TRP A 34 8.06 8.59 -0.97
C TRP A 34 7.19 8.72 0.28
N ARG A 35 6.31 7.76 0.49
CA ARG A 35 5.41 7.72 1.65
C ARG A 35 5.78 6.55 2.55
N LEU A 36 5.96 6.84 3.83
CA LEU A 36 6.20 5.82 4.85
C LEU A 36 4.85 5.37 5.41
N ILE A 37 4.60 4.06 5.42
CA ILE A 37 3.34 3.46 5.85
C ILE A 37 3.59 2.55 7.06
N GLU A 38 2.89 2.82 8.13
CA GLU A 38 2.88 2.00 9.33
C GLU A 38 1.78 0.93 9.24
N PHE A 39 2.16 -0.35 9.09
CA PHE A 39 1.21 -1.45 8.92
C PHE A 39 0.30 -1.63 10.15
N GLY A 40 0.84 -1.43 11.36
CA GLY A 40 0.08 -1.46 12.60
C GLY A 40 -0.70 -0.18 12.90
N GLY A 41 -0.52 0.88 12.10
CA GLY A 41 -1.15 2.17 12.28
C GLY A 41 -2.66 2.14 12.10
N LYS A 42 -3.31 3.22 12.52
CA LYS A 42 -4.78 3.36 12.41
C LYS A 42 -5.22 3.26 10.95
N SER A 43 -6.24 2.44 10.71
CA SER A 43 -6.90 2.33 9.40
C SER A 43 -7.62 3.62 9.01
N ASN A 44 -7.69 3.88 7.70
CA ASN A 44 -8.52 4.93 7.11
C ASN A 44 -10.02 4.57 7.15
N ASP A 45 -10.34 3.29 7.27
CA ASP A 45 -11.69 2.76 7.37
C ASP A 45 -11.85 2.05 8.73
N PRO A 46 -12.79 2.48 9.60
CA PRO A 46 -12.97 1.92 10.93
C PRO A 46 -13.40 0.45 10.96
N VAL A 47 -13.84 -0.11 9.84
CA VAL A 47 -14.17 -1.55 9.71
C VAL A 47 -12.91 -2.41 9.88
N TYR A 48 -11.73 -1.89 9.56
CA TYR A 48 -10.47 -2.60 9.66
C TYR A 48 -9.70 -2.21 10.93
N LEU A 49 -9.13 -3.20 11.62
CA LEU A 49 -8.37 -2.99 12.85
C LEU A 49 -7.16 -2.06 12.66
N ASN A 50 -6.44 -2.20 11.55
CA ASN A 50 -5.22 -1.46 11.26
C ASN A 50 -4.99 -1.28 9.77
N MET A 51 -3.94 -0.53 9.39
CA MET A 51 -3.60 -0.25 7.99
C MET A 51 -3.29 -1.53 7.20
N ARG A 52 -2.64 -2.54 7.81
CA ARG A 52 -2.36 -3.79 7.10
C ARG A 52 -3.67 -4.49 6.69
N ALA A 53 -4.62 -4.63 7.60
CA ALA A 53 -5.92 -5.23 7.29
C ALA A 53 -6.68 -4.43 6.23
N TYR A 54 -6.65 -3.10 6.31
CA TYR A 54 -7.26 -2.21 5.32
C TYR A 54 -6.65 -2.41 3.91
N MET A 55 -5.33 -2.36 3.79
CA MET A 55 -4.63 -2.53 2.51
C MET A 55 -4.94 -3.88 1.87
N TRP A 56 -4.93 -4.95 2.65
CA TRP A 56 -5.31 -6.29 2.21
C TRP A 56 -6.77 -6.38 1.79
N GLY A 57 -7.66 -5.70 2.50
CA GLY A 57 -9.07 -5.59 2.14
C GLY A 57 -9.25 -4.89 0.80
N GLN A 58 -8.56 -3.76 0.57
CA GLN A 58 -8.60 -3.04 -0.71
C GLN A 58 -8.02 -3.88 -1.86
N MET A 59 -6.92 -4.59 -1.64
CA MET A 59 -6.35 -5.53 -2.62
C MET A 59 -7.34 -6.66 -2.97
N LYS A 60 -8.04 -7.22 -1.99
CA LYS A 60 -9.08 -8.23 -2.20
C LYS A 60 -10.21 -7.70 -3.10
N GLU A 61 -10.71 -6.49 -2.82
CA GLU A 61 -11.75 -5.88 -3.65
C GLU A 61 -11.25 -5.63 -5.08
N TRP A 62 -10.03 -5.12 -5.24
CA TRP A 62 -9.42 -4.94 -6.56
C TRP A 62 -9.33 -6.26 -7.34
N LEU A 63 -8.91 -7.37 -6.72
CA LEU A 63 -8.90 -8.68 -7.37
C LEU A 63 -10.31 -9.14 -7.75
N ARG A 64 -11.31 -8.91 -6.90
CA ARG A 64 -12.71 -9.25 -7.17
C ARG A 64 -13.31 -8.45 -8.33
N GLU A 65 -12.86 -7.22 -8.53
CA GLU A 65 -13.28 -6.32 -9.61
C GLU A 65 -12.53 -6.56 -10.93
N GLY A 66 -11.72 -7.60 -11.03
CA GLY A 66 -11.01 -7.99 -12.25
C GLY A 66 -9.52 -7.62 -12.25
N GLY A 67 -8.98 -7.19 -11.13
CA GLY A 67 -7.52 -7.08 -10.96
C GLY A 67 -6.83 -8.42 -11.18
N SER A 68 -5.62 -8.40 -11.71
CA SER A 68 -4.88 -9.62 -12.03
C SER A 68 -3.45 -9.56 -11.56
N ILE A 69 -2.91 -10.72 -11.24
CA ILE A 69 -1.51 -10.92 -10.90
C ILE A 69 -0.81 -11.74 -11.99
N PRO A 70 0.53 -11.68 -12.10
CA PRO A 70 1.26 -12.49 -13.08
C PRO A 70 0.94 -13.99 -12.91
N PRO A 71 0.55 -14.71 -13.98
CA PRO A 71 0.09 -16.09 -13.87
C PRO A 71 1.19 -17.08 -13.44
N ASN A 72 2.45 -16.72 -13.61
CA ASN A 72 3.60 -17.57 -13.30
C ASN A 72 4.28 -17.19 -11.97
N ASP A 73 3.71 -16.30 -11.17
CA ASP A 73 4.25 -15.95 -9.84
C ASP A 73 3.52 -16.74 -8.75
N GLN A 74 3.85 -18.05 -8.65
CA GLN A 74 3.27 -18.93 -7.64
C GLN A 74 3.53 -18.42 -6.22
N ALA A 75 4.70 -17.84 -5.94
CA ALA A 75 5.02 -17.31 -4.63
C ALA A 75 4.12 -16.13 -4.25
N LEU A 76 3.76 -15.25 -5.20
CA LEU A 76 2.79 -14.18 -4.95
C LEU A 76 1.38 -14.75 -4.73
N TYR A 77 0.99 -15.76 -5.52
CA TYR A 77 -0.30 -16.43 -5.33
C TYR A 77 -0.41 -17.03 -3.93
N ASP A 78 0.60 -17.79 -3.50
CA ASP A 78 0.63 -18.42 -2.18
C ASP A 78 0.59 -17.38 -1.05
N ASP A 79 1.30 -16.27 -1.21
CA ASP A 79 1.26 -15.15 -0.27
C ASP A 79 -0.13 -14.51 -0.16
N ILE A 80 -0.87 -14.42 -1.27
CA ILE A 80 -2.22 -13.80 -1.28
C ILE A 80 -3.26 -14.71 -0.65
N VAL A 81 -3.19 -16.02 -0.90
CA VAL A 81 -4.19 -16.97 -0.41
C VAL A 81 -3.90 -17.52 0.98
N GLY A 82 -2.66 -17.37 1.46
CA GLY A 82 -2.22 -17.94 2.73
C GLY A 82 -2.81 -17.30 3.98
N PRO A 83 -2.83 -15.96 4.10
CA PRO A 83 -3.34 -15.30 5.29
C PRO A 83 -4.85 -15.39 5.42
N GLU A 84 -5.33 -15.62 6.65
CA GLU A 84 -6.74 -15.60 6.97
C GLU A 84 -7.18 -14.21 7.46
N SER A 85 -8.43 -13.84 7.18
CA SER A 85 -9.05 -12.69 7.82
C SER A 85 -9.95 -13.16 8.96
N ILE A 86 -9.85 -12.51 10.10
CA ILE A 86 -10.63 -12.78 11.29
C ILE A 86 -11.39 -11.52 11.72
N ILE A 87 -12.45 -11.69 12.46
CA ILE A 87 -13.16 -10.58 13.09
C ILE A 87 -12.76 -10.56 14.56
N ASP A 88 -12.29 -9.41 15.03
CA ASP A 88 -11.93 -9.25 16.44
C ASP A 88 -13.19 -9.13 17.33
N LYS A 89 -13.00 -9.14 18.64
CA LYS A 89 -14.11 -9.03 19.64
C LYS A 89 -14.90 -7.73 19.55
N ASN A 90 -14.38 -6.72 18.87
CA ASN A 90 -15.02 -5.41 18.68
C ASN A 90 -15.67 -5.29 17.30
N GLY A 91 -15.62 -6.34 16.46
CA GLY A 91 -16.21 -6.38 15.13
C GLY A 91 -15.29 -5.85 14.01
N HIS A 92 -14.02 -5.58 14.29
CA HIS A 92 -13.09 -5.14 13.24
C HIS A 92 -12.55 -6.31 12.44
N ILE A 93 -12.39 -6.12 11.15
CA ILE A 93 -11.66 -7.04 10.29
C ILE A 93 -10.17 -6.92 10.59
N GLN A 94 -9.57 -8.04 10.94
CA GLN A 94 -8.14 -8.18 11.20
C GLN A 94 -7.56 -9.24 10.28
N LEU A 95 -6.37 -8.98 9.73
CA LEU A 95 -5.60 -10.01 9.03
C LEU A 95 -4.81 -10.84 10.05
N GLU A 96 -4.73 -12.14 9.81
CA GLU A 96 -3.91 -13.06 10.60
C GLU A 96 -2.51 -12.52 10.84
N SER A 97 -1.99 -12.69 12.05
CA SER A 97 -0.65 -12.24 12.37
C SER A 97 0.41 -13.13 11.68
N LYS A 98 1.59 -12.55 11.39
CA LYS A 98 2.72 -13.34 10.85
C LYS A 98 3.16 -14.46 11.78
N LYS A 99 2.94 -14.30 13.10
CA LYS A 99 3.20 -15.33 14.09
C LYS A 99 2.24 -16.51 13.91
N ASP A 100 0.93 -16.23 13.83
CA ASP A 100 -0.08 -17.29 13.69
C ASP A 100 0.08 -18.04 12.37
N MET A 101 0.39 -17.32 11.27
CA MET A 101 0.76 -17.95 10.00
C MET A 101 1.93 -18.91 10.15
N LYS A 102 2.99 -18.49 10.86
CA LYS A 102 4.16 -19.32 11.12
C LYS A 102 3.81 -20.55 11.95
N ASP A 103 2.94 -20.39 12.95
CA ASP A 103 2.47 -21.48 13.80
C ASP A 103 1.64 -22.51 12.99
N ARG A 104 1.01 -22.08 11.88
CA ARG A 104 0.37 -22.95 10.88
C ARG A 104 1.34 -23.50 9.81
N GLY A 105 2.64 -23.23 9.91
CA GLY A 105 3.65 -23.67 8.94
C GLY A 105 3.74 -22.82 7.67
N LEU A 106 3.14 -21.63 7.65
CA LEU A 106 3.19 -20.72 6.50
C LEU A 106 4.29 -19.67 6.64
N PRO A 107 4.96 -19.29 5.55
CA PRO A 107 5.92 -18.19 5.56
C PRO A 107 5.21 -16.82 5.72
N SER A 108 5.99 -15.79 6.03
CA SER A 108 5.48 -14.41 5.96
C SER A 108 5.13 -14.02 4.53
N PRO A 109 3.96 -13.42 4.26
CA PRO A 109 3.50 -13.10 2.91
C PRO A 109 4.16 -11.81 2.39
N ASN A 110 5.47 -11.86 2.15
CA ASN A 110 6.25 -10.66 1.85
C ASN A 110 5.87 -10.02 0.51
N LYS A 111 5.63 -10.81 -0.54
CA LYS A 111 5.15 -10.30 -1.83
C LYS A 111 3.70 -9.81 -1.74
N GLY A 112 2.86 -10.54 -1.00
CA GLY A 112 1.49 -10.15 -0.71
C GLY A 112 1.42 -8.82 0.06
N ASP A 113 2.23 -8.65 1.11
CA ASP A 113 2.34 -7.39 1.86
C ASP A 113 2.86 -6.25 0.95
N ALA A 114 3.81 -6.52 0.03
CA ALA A 114 4.32 -5.52 -0.91
C ALA A 114 3.25 -5.08 -1.93
N LEU A 115 2.45 -6.02 -2.45
CA LEU A 115 1.32 -5.68 -3.33
C LEU A 115 0.24 -4.93 -2.55
N ALA A 116 -0.14 -5.40 -1.36
CA ALA A 116 -1.12 -4.73 -0.51
C ALA A 116 -0.72 -3.29 -0.18
N LEU A 117 0.58 -3.03 0.03
CA LEU A 117 1.12 -1.71 0.32
C LEU A 117 0.77 -0.68 -0.77
N THR A 118 0.59 -1.08 -2.02
CA THR A 118 0.19 -0.18 -3.12
C THR A 118 -1.22 0.39 -2.94
N PHE A 119 -2.04 -0.21 -2.07
CA PHE A 119 -3.39 0.23 -1.72
C PHE A 119 -3.44 1.12 -0.47
N ALA A 120 -2.30 1.53 0.07
CA ALA A 120 -2.26 2.35 1.29
C ALA A 120 -2.93 3.71 1.16
N ALA A 121 -2.93 4.28 -0.05
CA ALA A 121 -3.62 5.53 -0.34
C ALA A 121 -3.92 5.64 -1.83
N ARG A 122 -4.95 6.45 -2.14
CA ARG A 122 -5.25 6.80 -3.53
C ARG A 122 -4.06 7.51 -4.17
N VAL A 123 -3.68 7.07 -5.36
CA VAL A 123 -2.61 7.64 -6.18
C VAL A 123 -3.22 8.41 -7.33
N VAL A 124 -2.75 9.65 -7.52
CA VAL A 124 -3.09 10.48 -8.68
C VAL A 124 -1.91 10.43 -9.64
N LYS A 125 -2.17 10.25 -10.93
CA LYS A 125 -1.13 10.23 -11.96
C LYS A 125 -0.34 11.54 -11.97
N LYS A 126 0.99 11.45 -12.00
CA LYS A 126 1.88 12.62 -12.09
C LYS A 126 1.58 13.50 -13.30
N SER A 127 1.17 12.90 -14.43
CA SER A 127 0.76 13.61 -15.65
C SER A 127 -0.51 14.47 -15.47
N GLU A 128 -1.39 14.09 -14.57
CA GLU A 128 -2.63 14.84 -14.30
C GLU A 128 -2.40 16.03 -13.35
N THR A 129 -1.31 15.98 -12.56
CA THR A 129 -0.98 17.05 -11.61
C THR A 129 -0.36 18.28 -12.31
N GLY A 130 0.21 18.11 -13.51
CA GLY A 130 0.80 19.20 -14.32
C GLY A 130 -0.23 20.07 -15.04
N ASN A 131 -1.49 19.64 -15.13
CA ASN A 131 -2.57 20.36 -15.84
C ASN A 131 -3.60 21.01 -14.89
N ARG A 132 -3.28 21.20 -13.62
CA ARG A 132 -4.06 22.14 -12.78
C ARG A 132 -3.76 23.53 -13.31
N ILE A 133 -4.66 24.03 -14.16
CA ILE A 133 -4.80 25.45 -14.45
C ILE A 133 -4.93 26.12 -13.08
N VAL A 134 -3.89 26.82 -12.66
CA VAL A 134 -3.98 27.76 -11.56
C VAL A 134 -5.00 28.77 -12.04
N ALA A 135 -6.20 28.73 -11.50
CA ALA A 135 -7.18 29.80 -11.75
C ALA A 135 -6.46 31.11 -11.41
N ASN A 136 -6.26 31.92 -12.42
CA ASN A 136 -5.65 33.24 -12.25
C ASN A 136 -6.67 34.10 -11.48
N THR A 137 -6.55 34.10 -10.14
CA THR A 137 -7.32 34.93 -9.24
C THR A 137 -6.72 36.34 -9.23
N SER A 138 -6.53 36.96 -10.39
CA SER A 138 -6.44 38.40 -10.48
C SER A 138 -7.86 38.97 -10.45
N TYR A 139 -8.51 38.89 -9.29
CA TYR A 139 -9.63 39.69 -9.00
C TYR A 139 -9.13 41.14 -8.86
N ASN A 140 -9.40 41.96 -9.89
CA ASN A 140 -9.24 43.40 -9.81
C ASN A 140 -10.61 43.98 -9.42
N PRO A 141 -10.78 44.56 -8.20
CA PRO A 141 -12.05 45.06 -7.73
C PRO A 141 -12.34 46.52 -8.22
N PHE A 142 -11.54 47.06 -9.19
CA PHE A 142 -11.78 48.37 -9.77
C PHE A 142 -11.70 48.40 -11.29
#